data_b30e2c1bf48696bd12e9d56e0ce8223e
#
_entry.id   b30e2c1bf48696bd12e9d56e0ce8223e
#
_cell.length_a   1.000
_cell.length_b   1.000
_cell.length_c   1.000
_cell.angle_alpha   90.00
_cell.angle_beta   90.00
_cell.angle_gamma   90.00
#
_symmetry.space_group_name_H-M   'P 1'
#
loop_
_entity.id
_entity.type
_entity.pdbx_description
1 polymer ?
#
loop_
_entity_poly.entity_id
_entity_poly.type
_entity_poly.pdbx_seq_one_letter_code
_entity_poly.pdbx_strand_id
1 'polypeptide(L)'
;MSRSRILKTGENRITQSYRQHYDKVHSGNGWAIGVDVVKKTNQCDSIIAHTDGTVIKVMDKMTGTNCVHDPEGMGYGNYVMIEHKDNYVTLYAHLGSVAVKQGQKVTKGTVIGYMGNTGFSYGAHVHFEVRKYKSLNVTIGIHDTRNFEWLNPEPYLDADLPITEASKNVVGFLDVAKMDGKDRLFVSGWTYGGSGDVKIKIFKAGVNYYLYDIKANQSRIDVLEAGYPTDKVGFSDTCPVALADGTYNVEAYVDNVKLTNTKQITVKRELARYSYASYPSTSNDYYRIRTSFHNEKSSKGSFHSFALAFDEWGRNKDKGYHIYDKSGRQLD
;
A
#
# COMPACT_ATOMS: atom_id res chain seq x y z
N MET A 1 29.16 19.87 -4.49
CA MET A 1 27.80 20.24 -4.07
C MET A 1 26.88 19.09 -4.41
N SER A 2 26.17 18.57 -3.44
CA SER A 2 25.25 17.42 -3.64
C SER A 2 24.03 17.90 -4.45
N ARG A 3 23.69 17.16 -5.50
CA ARG A 3 22.53 17.46 -6.32
C ARG A 3 21.27 16.89 -5.67
N SER A 4 20.22 17.66 -5.58
CA SER A 4 18.93 17.19 -5.07
C SER A 4 18.48 15.87 -5.71
N ARG A 5 17.91 14.97 -4.91
CA ARG A 5 17.32 13.69 -5.36
C ARG A 5 15.85 13.81 -5.72
N ILE A 6 15.20 14.90 -5.35
CA ILE A 6 13.76 15.12 -5.55
C ILE A 6 13.44 16.38 -6.38
N LEU A 7 14.39 17.30 -6.56
CA LEU A 7 14.26 18.46 -7.43
C LEU A 7 15.09 18.26 -8.70
N LYS A 8 14.53 18.58 -9.86
CA LYS A 8 15.21 18.42 -11.15
C LYS A 8 16.43 19.31 -11.28
N THR A 9 16.36 20.51 -10.75
CA THR A 9 17.43 21.52 -10.85
C THR A 9 17.72 22.15 -9.48
N GLY A 10 19.01 22.37 -9.20
CA GLY A 10 19.44 23.11 -8.00
C GLY A 10 19.56 22.28 -6.73
N GLU A 11 19.70 22.97 -5.63
CA GLU A 11 19.90 22.41 -4.29
C GLU A 11 18.62 22.53 -3.47
N ASN A 12 18.45 21.59 -2.53
CA ASN A 12 17.36 21.59 -1.55
C ASN A 12 17.58 22.67 -0.48
N ARG A 13 16.49 23.25 0.01
CA ARG A 13 16.42 23.99 1.26
C ARG A 13 15.21 23.50 2.04
N ILE A 14 15.44 22.99 3.22
CA ILE A 14 14.38 22.54 4.12
C ILE A 14 13.73 23.78 4.73
N THR A 15 12.40 23.84 4.65
CA THR A 15 11.57 24.90 5.27
C THR A 15 10.88 24.41 6.53
N GLN A 16 10.57 23.11 6.61
CA GLN A 16 10.11 22.45 7.81
C GLN A 16 10.77 21.08 7.93
N SER A 17 11.49 20.84 9.03
CA SER A 17 12.23 19.60 9.24
C SER A 17 11.33 18.43 9.62
N TYR A 18 11.85 17.21 9.46
CA TYR A 18 11.19 15.99 9.91
C TYR A 18 10.81 16.05 11.40
N ARG A 19 11.68 16.56 12.26
CA ARG A 19 11.40 16.71 13.68
C ARG A 19 10.21 17.63 13.95
N GLN A 20 10.11 18.73 13.23
CA GLN A 20 8.97 19.64 13.37
C GLN A 20 7.63 18.99 12.99
N HIS A 21 7.63 18.17 11.93
CA HIS A 21 6.46 17.36 11.57
C HIS A 21 6.16 16.28 12.62
N TYR A 22 7.19 15.56 13.06
CA TYR A 22 7.08 14.53 14.08
C TYR A 22 6.47 15.05 15.38
N ASP A 23 6.97 16.19 15.87
CA ASP A 23 6.47 16.81 17.08
C ASP A 23 5.00 17.24 16.95
N LYS A 24 4.59 17.74 15.79
CA LYS A 24 3.18 18.07 15.48
C LYS A 24 2.27 16.83 15.50
N VAL A 25 2.69 15.75 14.87
CA VAL A 25 1.93 14.48 14.85
C VAL A 25 1.75 13.94 16.26
N HIS A 26 2.81 13.91 17.07
CA HIS A 26 2.76 13.38 18.43
C HIS A 26 1.99 14.28 19.39
N SER A 27 1.94 15.57 19.15
CA SER A 27 1.09 16.51 19.90
C SER A 27 -0.38 16.49 19.46
N GLY A 28 -0.76 15.64 18.52
CA GLY A 28 -2.12 15.53 17.99
C GLY A 28 -2.49 16.62 16.97
N ASN A 29 -1.55 17.45 16.56
CA ASN A 29 -1.78 18.60 15.68
C ASN A 29 -1.40 18.38 14.21
N GLY A 30 -1.02 17.18 13.82
CA GLY A 30 -0.61 16.87 12.45
C GLY A 30 -0.83 15.40 12.07
N TRP A 31 -0.86 15.13 10.75
CA TRP A 31 -1.18 13.81 10.19
C TRP A 31 -0.04 13.20 9.37
N ALA A 32 0.93 14.00 8.96
CA ALA A 32 2.01 13.56 8.09
C ALA A 32 3.37 13.73 8.76
N ILE A 33 4.25 12.78 8.52
CA ILE A 33 5.63 12.80 8.99
C ILE A 33 6.52 12.85 7.76
N GLY A 34 7.09 13.99 7.47
CA GLY A 34 7.90 14.24 6.30
C GLY A 34 8.82 15.44 6.48
N VAL A 35 9.26 15.99 5.39
CA VAL A 35 10.08 17.21 5.35
C VAL A 35 9.56 18.13 4.25
N ASP A 36 9.45 19.42 4.53
CA ASP A 36 9.08 20.40 3.53
C ASP A 36 10.31 21.00 2.87
N VAL A 37 10.34 20.92 1.55
CA VAL A 37 11.50 21.26 0.75
C VAL A 37 11.12 22.25 -0.35
N VAL A 38 11.94 23.28 -0.47
CA VAL A 38 11.94 24.21 -1.60
C VAL A 38 13.28 24.18 -2.30
N LYS A 39 13.33 24.73 -3.52
CA LYS A 39 14.59 25.03 -4.16
C LYS A 39 15.32 26.14 -3.38
N LYS A 40 16.62 26.04 -3.22
CA LYS A 40 17.43 27.03 -2.49
C LYS A 40 17.25 28.47 -3.01
N THR A 41 16.94 28.62 -4.28
CA THR A 41 16.62 29.92 -4.91
C THR A 41 15.16 30.35 -4.73
N ASN A 42 14.33 29.60 -3.98
CA ASN A 42 12.89 29.82 -3.81
C ASN A 42 12.06 29.80 -5.11
N GLN A 43 12.59 29.29 -6.20
CA GLN A 43 11.86 29.10 -7.45
C GLN A 43 11.17 27.73 -7.44
N CYS A 44 10.00 27.63 -8.07
CA CYS A 44 9.36 26.35 -8.32
C CYS A 44 10.23 25.48 -9.24
N ASP A 45 10.17 24.17 -9.04
CA ASP A 45 10.94 23.20 -9.83
C ASP A 45 10.07 22.01 -10.23
N SER A 46 10.54 21.26 -11.22
CA SER A 46 10.01 19.93 -11.49
C SER A 46 10.44 18.99 -10.38
N ILE A 47 9.49 18.20 -9.90
CA ILE A 47 9.71 17.15 -8.92
C ILE A 47 10.04 15.86 -9.66
N ILE A 48 11.08 15.18 -9.22
CA ILE A 48 11.58 13.96 -9.86
C ILE A 48 11.50 12.76 -8.93
N ALA A 49 11.35 11.57 -9.52
CA ALA A 49 11.42 10.32 -8.78
C ALA A 49 12.80 10.17 -8.13
N HIS A 50 12.82 9.93 -6.82
CA HIS A 50 14.04 9.75 -6.03
C HIS A 50 14.89 8.57 -6.53
N THR A 51 14.23 7.46 -6.85
CA THR A 51 14.83 6.23 -7.35
C THR A 51 13.84 5.47 -8.23
N ASP A 52 14.28 4.38 -8.84
CA ASP A 52 13.43 3.52 -9.66
C ASP A 52 12.25 2.96 -8.86
N GLY A 53 11.09 2.87 -9.49
CA GLY A 53 9.92 2.34 -8.81
C GLY A 53 8.65 2.26 -9.67
N THR A 54 7.55 1.98 -9.01
CA THR A 54 6.22 1.96 -9.63
C THR A 54 5.31 2.96 -8.91
N VAL A 55 4.64 3.80 -9.66
CA VAL A 55 3.64 4.73 -9.12
C VAL A 55 2.46 3.95 -8.60
N ILE A 56 2.25 3.94 -7.28
CA ILE A 56 1.18 3.17 -6.63
C ILE A 56 -0.07 4.00 -6.36
N LYS A 57 0.05 5.31 -6.24
CA LYS A 57 -1.09 6.20 -6.06
C LYS A 57 -0.82 7.58 -6.63
N VAL A 58 -1.86 8.20 -7.17
CA VAL A 58 -1.86 9.57 -7.70
C VAL A 58 -3.13 10.28 -7.27
N MET A 59 -2.99 11.53 -6.84
CA MET A 59 -4.06 12.52 -6.72
C MET A 59 -3.67 13.74 -7.55
N ASP A 60 -4.53 14.15 -8.49
CA ASP A 60 -4.26 15.27 -9.42
C ASP A 60 -5.50 16.15 -9.67
N LYS A 61 -6.47 16.08 -8.76
CA LYS A 61 -7.78 16.70 -8.95
C LYS A 61 -7.92 18.11 -8.33
N MET A 62 -6.91 18.55 -7.59
CA MET A 62 -6.97 19.83 -6.93
C MET A 62 -6.43 20.93 -7.83
N THR A 63 -7.23 21.97 -8.01
CA THR A 63 -6.86 23.18 -8.75
C THR A 63 -6.84 24.37 -7.79
N GLY A 64 -5.78 25.16 -7.85
CA GLY A 64 -5.64 26.35 -7.03
C GLY A 64 -4.75 26.15 -5.80
N THR A 65 -4.42 27.26 -5.19
CA THR A 65 -3.60 27.35 -3.99
C THR A 65 -4.49 27.43 -2.75
N ASN A 66 -4.05 26.87 -1.62
CA ASN A 66 -4.78 26.90 -0.34
C ASN A 66 -6.14 26.16 -0.36
N CYS A 67 -6.23 25.07 -1.11
CA CYS A 67 -7.42 24.22 -1.06
C CYS A 67 -7.48 23.48 0.28
N VAL A 68 -8.26 24.01 1.21
CA VAL A 68 -8.54 23.38 2.51
C VAL A 68 -9.43 22.14 2.34
N HIS A 69 -10.07 21.99 1.18
CA HIS A 69 -10.94 20.86 0.87
C HIS A 69 -10.20 19.84 0.00
N ASP A 70 -9.54 18.94 0.64
CA ASP A 70 -8.98 17.73 0.06
C ASP A 70 -10.08 16.65 0.06
N PRO A 71 -10.49 16.10 -1.08
CA PRO A 71 -11.52 15.05 -1.16
C PRO A 71 -11.20 13.80 -0.33
N GLU A 72 -9.92 13.56 -0.05
CA GLU A 72 -9.47 12.47 0.83
C GLU A 72 -9.29 12.94 2.29
N GLY A 73 -9.52 14.22 2.60
CA GLY A 73 -9.50 14.79 3.97
C GLY A 73 -8.12 14.82 4.63
N MET A 74 -7.04 14.79 3.85
CA MET A 74 -5.71 14.45 4.34
C MET A 74 -4.69 15.58 4.28
N GLY A 75 -5.05 16.69 3.69
CA GLY A 75 -4.19 17.87 3.60
C GLY A 75 -3.07 17.79 2.56
N TYR A 76 -2.81 16.65 1.94
CA TYR A 76 -1.70 16.48 0.98
C TYR A 76 -1.88 17.22 -0.35
N GLY A 77 -3.11 17.58 -0.72
CA GLY A 77 -3.39 18.16 -2.03
C GLY A 77 -3.10 17.15 -3.16
N ASN A 78 -2.56 17.63 -4.27
CA ASN A 78 -2.08 16.74 -5.32
C ASN A 78 -0.79 16.04 -4.89
N TYR A 79 -0.73 14.73 -5.10
CA TYR A 79 0.42 13.94 -4.68
C TYR A 79 0.69 12.74 -5.57
N VAL A 80 1.90 12.23 -5.48
CA VAL A 80 2.36 10.98 -6.08
C VAL A 80 2.97 10.11 -5.00
N MET A 81 2.61 8.82 -4.97
CA MET A 81 3.30 7.80 -4.17
C MET A 81 3.99 6.82 -5.11
N ILE A 82 5.24 6.50 -4.82
CA ILE A 82 6.06 5.56 -5.59
C ILE A 82 6.56 4.46 -4.67
N GLU A 83 6.26 3.21 -5.03
CA GLU A 83 6.83 2.04 -4.41
C GLU A 83 8.17 1.71 -5.04
N HIS A 84 9.16 1.49 -4.21
CA HIS A 84 10.52 1.13 -4.57
C HIS A 84 10.86 -0.29 -4.10
N LYS A 85 12.04 -0.74 -4.41
CA LYS A 85 12.59 -1.98 -3.85
C LYS A 85 12.67 -1.93 -2.32
N ASP A 86 12.80 -3.09 -1.68
CA ASP A 86 12.95 -3.27 -0.24
C ASP A 86 11.85 -2.63 0.60
N ASN A 87 10.62 -2.58 0.02
CA ASN A 87 9.43 -2.04 0.67
C ASN A 87 9.50 -0.54 1.01
N TYR A 88 10.39 0.21 0.37
CA TYR A 88 10.39 1.65 0.49
C TYR A 88 9.27 2.27 -0.34
N VAL A 89 8.68 3.31 0.19
CA VAL A 89 7.69 4.14 -0.50
C VAL A 89 8.07 5.60 -0.30
N THR A 90 8.08 6.37 -1.38
CA THR A 90 8.21 7.83 -1.30
C THR A 90 6.88 8.48 -1.63
N LEU A 91 6.58 9.58 -0.94
CA LEU A 91 5.42 10.42 -1.20
C LEU A 91 5.88 11.85 -1.47
N TYR A 92 5.28 12.45 -2.48
CA TYR A 92 5.53 13.83 -2.92
C TYR A 92 4.20 14.56 -2.97
N ALA A 93 3.99 15.52 -2.08
CA ALA A 93 2.71 16.22 -1.93
C ALA A 93 2.79 17.72 -2.24
N HIS A 94 1.64 18.36 -2.17
CA HIS A 94 1.41 19.77 -2.48
C HIS A 94 1.76 20.15 -3.92
N LEU A 95 1.71 19.16 -4.84
CA LEU A 95 2.03 19.37 -6.25
C LEU A 95 1.01 20.30 -6.92
N GLY A 96 1.49 21.18 -7.78
CA GLY A 96 0.62 22.00 -8.64
C GLY A 96 0.00 21.18 -9.77
N SER A 97 0.75 20.20 -10.29
CA SER A 97 0.26 19.23 -11.27
C SER A 97 1.11 17.95 -11.22
N VAL A 98 0.50 16.84 -11.66
CA VAL A 98 1.12 15.52 -11.72
C VAL A 98 1.45 15.18 -13.18
N ALA A 99 2.60 14.55 -13.42
CA ALA A 99 3.10 14.19 -14.74
C ALA A 99 3.11 12.68 -15.02
N VAL A 100 2.61 11.86 -14.08
CA VAL A 100 2.64 10.39 -14.16
C VAL A 100 1.27 9.80 -13.83
N LYS A 101 1.10 8.52 -14.15
CA LYS A 101 -0.16 7.78 -13.90
C LYS A 101 0.10 6.65 -12.91
N GLN A 102 -0.94 6.27 -12.16
CA GLN A 102 -0.91 5.07 -11.34
C GLN A 102 -0.59 3.82 -12.19
N GLY A 103 0.29 2.96 -11.68
CA GLY A 103 0.83 1.79 -12.38
C GLY A 103 2.03 2.09 -13.27
N GLN A 104 2.39 3.35 -13.51
CA GLN A 104 3.54 3.71 -14.33
C GLN A 104 4.85 3.32 -13.64
N LYS A 105 5.75 2.67 -14.37
CA LYS A 105 7.13 2.48 -13.94
C LYS A 105 7.91 3.77 -14.22
N VAL A 106 8.70 4.19 -13.25
CA VAL A 106 9.55 5.37 -13.32
C VAL A 106 10.98 4.99 -12.96
N THR A 107 11.93 5.68 -13.57
CA THR A 107 13.35 5.59 -13.20
C THR A 107 13.75 6.81 -12.41
N LYS A 108 14.82 6.69 -11.65
CA LYS A 108 15.44 7.81 -10.93
C LYS A 108 15.61 9.03 -11.85
N GLY A 109 15.12 10.18 -11.40
CA GLY A 109 15.17 11.42 -12.16
C GLY A 109 14.01 11.63 -13.15
N THR A 110 13.09 10.67 -13.30
CA THR A 110 11.86 10.87 -14.08
C THR A 110 11.05 12.01 -13.45
N VAL A 111 10.60 12.98 -14.26
CA VAL A 111 9.69 14.03 -13.78
C VAL A 111 8.35 13.42 -13.45
N ILE A 112 7.89 13.58 -12.21
CA ILE A 112 6.65 13.03 -11.69
C ILE A 112 5.58 14.10 -11.44
N GLY A 113 5.98 15.35 -11.40
CA GLY A 113 5.09 16.49 -11.20
C GLY A 113 5.85 17.80 -11.08
N TYR A 114 5.12 18.83 -10.71
CA TYR A 114 5.68 20.18 -10.54
C TYR A 114 5.33 20.70 -9.17
N MET A 115 6.28 21.38 -8.52
CA MET A 115 6.08 22.02 -7.22
C MET A 115 4.87 22.94 -7.26
N GLY A 116 4.04 22.90 -6.22
CA GLY A 116 2.84 23.69 -6.12
C GLY A 116 2.53 24.13 -4.69
N ASN A 117 1.25 24.41 -4.45
CA ASN A 117 0.74 24.86 -3.15
C ASN A 117 -0.69 24.34 -2.94
N THR A 118 -0.96 23.09 -3.35
CA THR A 118 -2.29 22.47 -3.20
C THR A 118 -2.42 21.79 -1.83
N GLY A 119 -3.66 21.57 -1.37
CA GLY A 119 -3.92 20.99 -0.06
C GLY A 119 -3.69 21.95 1.11
N PHE A 120 -3.32 21.42 2.26
CA PHE A 120 -3.01 22.21 3.45
C PHE A 120 -1.58 22.74 3.38
N SER A 121 -1.40 23.83 2.66
CA SER A 121 -0.09 24.42 2.35
C SER A 121 -0.17 25.95 2.38
N TYR A 122 0.84 26.59 2.96
CA TYR A 122 0.94 28.03 3.10
C TYR A 122 1.89 28.70 2.10
N GLY A 123 2.49 27.94 1.22
CA GLY A 123 3.45 28.46 0.23
C GLY A 123 3.98 27.35 -0.66
N ALA A 124 4.48 27.69 -1.84
CA ALA A 124 4.97 26.70 -2.80
C ALA A 124 6.15 25.89 -2.22
N HIS A 125 5.96 24.59 -2.06
CA HIS A 125 6.95 23.63 -1.61
C HIS A 125 6.57 22.22 -2.05
N VAL A 126 7.45 21.26 -1.86
CA VAL A 126 7.11 19.83 -1.88
C VAL A 126 7.22 19.27 -0.47
N HIS A 127 6.17 18.64 0.01
CA HIS A 127 6.22 17.80 1.19
C HIS A 127 6.69 16.41 0.74
N PHE A 128 7.82 15.97 1.30
CA PHE A 128 8.46 14.72 0.92
C PHE A 128 8.50 13.75 2.10
N GLU A 129 8.06 12.52 1.87
CA GLU A 129 8.12 11.46 2.87
C GLU A 129 8.86 10.24 2.35
N VAL A 130 9.53 9.55 3.26
CA VAL A 130 10.07 8.20 3.08
C VAL A 130 9.40 7.29 4.07
N ARG A 131 8.80 6.22 3.57
CA ARG A 131 8.10 5.22 4.36
C ARG A 131 8.65 3.84 4.06
N LYS A 132 8.49 2.93 5.00
CA LYS A 132 8.75 1.50 4.79
C LYS A 132 7.55 0.69 5.25
N TYR A 133 7.15 -0.34 4.50
CA TYR A 133 6.12 -1.26 4.95
C TYR A 133 6.59 -2.02 6.18
N LYS A 134 5.80 -2.01 7.26
CA LYS A 134 6.06 -2.77 8.49
C LYS A 134 5.65 -4.22 8.35
N SER A 135 4.55 -4.44 7.66
CA SER A 135 3.93 -5.73 7.45
C SER A 135 3.10 -5.67 6.18
N LEU A 136 2.94 -6.81 5.56
CA LEU A 136 2.54 -6.93 4.16
C LEU A 136 1.08 -7.35 3.98
N ASN A 137 0.22 -7.14 4.97
CA ASN A 137 -1.16 -7.64 4.99
C ASN A 137 -2.23 -6.56 4.97
N VAL A 138 -2.06 -5.44 4.26
CA VAL A 138 -3.06 -4.37 4.32
C VAL A 138 -3.25 -3.62 3.02
N THR A 139 -4.50 -3.28 2.74
CA THR A 139 -4.90 -2.28 1.74
C THR A 139 -4.18 -0.96 2.01
N ILE A 140 -3.44 -0.45 1.03
CA ILE A 140 -2.67 0.77 1.16
C ILE A 140 -3.62 1.96 1.29
N GLY A 141 -3.96 2.33 2.51
CA GLY A 141 -4.44 3.67 2.84
C GLY A 141 -3.25 4.61 2.91
N ILE A 142 -3.35 5.81 2.36
CA ILE A 142 -2.27 6.82 2.40
C ILE A 142 -1.85 7.18 3.83
N HIS A 143 -2.72 6.97 4.81
CA HIS A 143 -2.51 7.22 6.24
C HIS A 143 -2.55 5.98 7.11
N ASP A 144 -2.43 4.79 6.55
CA ASP A 144 -2.44 3.60 7.39
C ASP A 144 -1.16 3.48 8.20
N THR A 145 -1.16 4.14 9.37
CA THR A 145 -0.05 4.12 10.34
C THR A 145 0.29 2.72 10.83
N ARG A 146 -0.62 1.76 10.69
CA ARG A 146 -0.39 0.37 11.07
C ARG A 146 0.58 -0.32 10.14
N ASN A 147 0.62 0.10 8.86
CA ASN A 147 1.37 -0.55 7.79
C ASN A 147 2.67 0.12 7.43
N PHE A 148 2.80 1.39 7.75
CA PHE A 148 4.01 2.14 7.44
C PHE A 148 4.81 2.46 8.70
N GLU A 149 6.10 2.31 8.59
CA GLU A 149 7.08 3.02 9.38
C GLU A 149 7.47 4.28 8.60
N TRP A 150 7.34 5.45 9.23
CA TRP A 150 7.83 6.69 8.67
C TRP A 150 9.30 6.86 9.05
N LEU A 151 10.11 7.04 8.04
CA LEU A 151 11.53 7.26 8.22
C LEU A 151 11.83 8.75 8.12
N ASN A 152 12.88 9.21 8.80
CA ASN A 152 13.39 10.56 8.59
C ASN A 152 13.84 10.71 7.13
N PRO A 153 13.21 11.56 6.30
CA PRO A 153 13.57 11.66 4.89
C PRO A 153 14.76 12.60 4.62
N GLU A 154 15.19 13.38 5.60
CA GLU A 154 16.26 14.39 5.41
C GLU A 154 17.56 13.81 4.86
N PRO A 155 18.06 12.64 5.34
CA PRO A 155 19.27 12.05 4.77
C PRO A 155 19.14 11.67 3.30
N TYR A 156 17.91 11.40 2.83
CA TYR A 156 17.66 10.96 1.45
C TYR A 156 17.44 12.12 0.48
N LEU A 157 17.43 13.35 0.94
CA LEU A 157 17.38 14.50 0.03
C LEU A 157 18.61 14.58 -0.88
N ASP A 158 19.74 14.09 -0.41
CA ASP A 158 21.04 14.11 -1.10
C ASP A 158 21.67 12.72 -1.29
N ALA A 159 21.13 11.69 -0.62
CA ALA A 159 21.61 10.32 -0.69
C ALA A 159 20.55 9.38 -1.28
N ASP A 160 20.97 8.22 -1.75
CA ASP A 160 20.06 7.17 -2.21
C ASP A 160 19.41 6.44 -1.03
N LEU A 161 18.22 5.88 -1.25
CA LEU A 161 17.62 4.94 -0.32
C LEU A 161 18.55 3.72 -0.16
N PRO A 162 18.65 3.13 1.05
CA PRO A 162 19.47 1.95 1.28
C PRO A 162 18.78 0.70 0.70
N ILE A 163 18.62 0.70 -0.61
CA ILE A 163 18.00 -0.38 -1.37
C ILE A 163 19.07 -1.42 -1.67
N THR A 164 18.80 -2.66 -1.30
CA THR A 164 19.68 -3.77 -1.58
C THR A 164 19.71 -4.03 -3.09
N GLU A 165 20.89 -4.11 -3.67
CA GLU A 165 21.03 -4.59 -5.04
C GLU A 165 20.46 -6.01 -5.14
N ALA A 166 19.71 -6.27 -6.21
CA ALA A 166 19.17 -7.60 -6.42
C ALA A 166 20.31 -8.62 -6.49
N SER A 167 20.22 -9.68 -5.73
CA SER A 167 21.17 -10.80 -5.84
C SER A 167 21.14 -11.33 -7.28
N LYS A 168 22.28 -11.26 -7.98
CA LYS A 168 22.39 -11.70 -9.38
C LYS A 168 22.11 -13.19 -9.59
N ASN A 169 22.04 -13.97 -8.54
CA ASN A 169 21.94 -15.43 -8.57
C ASN A 169 20.62 -15.98 -8.02
N VAL A 170 19.61 -15.13 -7.83
CA VAL A 170 18.29 -15.60 -7.41
C VAL A 170 17.57 -16.25 -8.58
N VAL A 171 17.20 -17.51 -8.43
CA VAL A 171 16.35 -18.26 -9.34
C VAL A 171 15.24 -18.93 -8.56
N GLY A 172 14.13 -19.21 -9.18
CA GLY A 172 13.03 -19.92 -8.54
C GLY A 172 11.68 -19.75 -9.26
N PHE A 173 10.68 -20.42 -8.74
CA PHE A 173 9.36 -20.46 -9.32
C PHE A 173 8.28 -20.30 -8.24
N LEU A 174 7.24 -19.55 -8.57
CA LEU A 174 5.96 -19.62 -7.90
C LEU A 174 5.15 -20.75 -8.55
N ASP A 175 5.13 -21.94 -7.94
CA ASP A 175 4.49 -23.11 -8.52
C ASP A 175 2.98 -23.04 -8.41
N VAL A 176 2.46 -22.67 -7.24
CA VAL A 176 1.04 -22.63 -6.95
C VAL A 176 0.67 -21.31 -6.28
N ALA A 177 -0.45 -20.73 -6.70
CA ALA A 177 -1.22 -19.76 -5.95
C ALA A 177 -2.69 -20.08 -6.16
N LYS A 178 -3.43 -20.33 -5.08
CA LYS A 178 -4.87 -20.62 -5.12
C LYS A 178 -5.56 -20.18 -3.85
N MET A 179 -6.83 -19.87 -3.96
CA MET A 179 -7.64 -19.65 -2.78
C MET A 179 -7.82 -20.98 -2.03
N ASP A 180 -7.59 -20.95 -0.72
CA ASP A 180 -7.84 -22.04 0.22
C ASP A 180 -8.99 -21.59 1.14
N GLY A 181 -10.21 -21.91 0.72
CA GLY A 181 -11.42 -21.34 1.31
C GLY A 181 -11.74 -19.96 0.77
N LYS A 182 -12.45 -19.16 1.59
CA LYS A 182 -13.03 -17.87 1.15
C LYS A 182 -12.10 -16.69 1.29
N ASP A 183 -11.20 -16.76 2.26
CA ASP A 183 -10.39 -15.63 2.73
C ASP A 183 -8.91 -15.99 2.97
N ARG A 184 -8.48 -17.15 2.48
CA ARG A 184 -7.10 -17.61 2.61
C ARG A 184 -6.49 -17.85 1.25
N LEU A 185 -5.24 -17.45 1.09
CA LEU A 185 -4.43 -17.72 -0.09
C LEU A 185 -3.36 -18.76 0.27
N PHE A 186 -3.38 -19.90 -0.42
CA PHE A 186 -2.27 -20.84 -0.41
C PHE A 186 -1.31 -20.50 -1.54
N VAL A 187 -0.03 -20.43 -1.22
CA VAL A 187 1.06 -20.30 -2.19
C VAL A 187 2.12 -21.36 -1.92
N SER A 188 2.78 -21.82 -2.97
CA SER A 188 3.98 -22.66 -2.86
C SER A 188 4.92 -22.44 -4.03
N GLY A 189 6.19 -22.72 -3.81
CA GLY A 189 7.21 -22.58 -4.81
C GLY A 189 8.59 -22.94 -4.26
N TRP A 190 9.62 -22.53 -4.97
CA TRP A 190 10.98 -22.68 -4.52
C TRP A 190 11.87 -21.52 -5.00
N THR A 191 12.97 -21.30 -4.31
CA THR A 191 13.99 -20.33 -4.68
C THR A 191 15.37 -20.79 -4.25
N TYR A 192 16.36 -20.53 -5.08
CA TYR A 192 17.77 -20.74 -4.78
C TYR A 192 18.53 -19.43 -4.97
N GLY A 193 19.47 -19.16 -4.08
CA GLY A 193 20.18 -17.88 -4.04
C GLY A 193 19.41 -16.79 -3.27
N GLY A 194 20.11 -15.73 -2.93
CA GLY A 194 19.56 -14.63 -2.13
C GLY A 194 19.34 -14.95 -0.66
N SER A 195 18.53 -14.13 0.01
CA SER A 195 18.27 -14.22 1.47
C SER A 195 17.40 -15.42 1.87
N GLY A 196 16.69 -16.03 0.93
CA GLY A 196 15.65 -17.02 1.20
C GLY A 196 14.36 -16.43 1.78
N ASP A 197 14.26 -15.10 1.93
CA ASP A 197 13.04 -14.41 2.29
C ASP A 197 12.19 -14.17 1.05
N VAL A 198 11.11 -14.91 0.92
CA VAL A 198 10.20 -14.85 -0.23
C VAL A 198 9.07 -13.88 0.09
N LYS A 199 8.95 -12.84 -0.70
CA LYS A 199 7.86 -11.87 -0.64
C LYS A 199 6.77 -12.23 -1.64
N ILE A 200 5.56 -12.41 -1.17
CA ILE A 200 4.39 -12.65 -2.03
C ILE A 200 3.65 -11.34 -2.25
N LYS A 201 3.49 -10.98 -3.50
CA LYS A 201 2.76 -9.79 -3.97
C LYS A 201 1.46 -10.19 -4.63
N ILE A 202 0.34 -9.62 -4.18
CA ILE A 202 -0.99 -9.84 -4.74
C ILE A 202 -1.52 -8.49 -5.23
N PHE A 203 -1.92 -8.40 -6.50
CA PHE A 203 -2.35 -7.15 -7.08
C PHE A 203 -3.35 -7.34 -8.24
N LYS A 204 -4.14 -6.31 -8.52
CA LYS A 204 -4.90 -6.16 -9.77
C LYS A 204 -4.79 -4.74 -10.28
N ALA A 205 -5.09 -4.51 -11.56
CA ALA A 205 -5.02 -3.18 -12.18
C ALA A 205 -5.84 -2.15 -11.37
N GLY A 206 -5.18 -1.09 -10.93
CA GLY A 206 -5.80 0.06 -10.27
C GLY A 206 -6.10 -0.06 -8.77
N VAL A 207 -5.89 -1.22 -8.12
CA VAL A 207 -6.26 -1.41 -6.71
C VAL A 207 -5.32 -2.35 -5.97
N ASN A 208 -4.89 -1.93 -4.79
CA ASN A 208 -4.42 -2.66 -3.62
C ASN A 208 -3.39 -3.77 -3.82
N TYR A 209 -2.25 -3.57 -3.21
CA TYR A 209 -1.20 -4.57 -3.05
C TYR A 209 -1.33 -5.24 -1.68
N TYR A 210 -1.25 -6.56 -1.67
CA TYR A 210 -1.02 -7.35 -0.47
C TYR A 210 0.35 -7.97 -0.60
N LEU A 211 1.19 -7.82 0.43
CA LEU A 211 2.50 -8.43 0.48
C LEU A 211 2.63 -9.18 1.81
N TYR A 212 3.27 -10.33 1.82
CA TYR A 212 3.66 -11.03 3.04
C TYR A 212 4.92 -11.85 2.79
N ASP A 213 5.64 -12.16 3.86
CA ASP A 213 6.93 -12.84 3.81
C ASP A 213 6.80 -14.31 4.19
N ILE A 214 7.52 -15.18 3.48
CA ILE A 214 7.64 -16.61 3.74
C ILE A 214 9.13 -16.97 3.73
N LYS A 215 9.57 -17.87 4.61
CA LYS A 215 10.92 -18.43 4.56
C LYS A 215 10.99 -19.61 3.60
N ALA A 216 11.96 -19.57 2.69
CA ALA A 216 12.29 -20.71 1.83
C ALA A 216 13.25 -21.64 2.59
N ASN A 217 12.71 -22.61 3.30
CA ASN A 217 13.46 -23.57 4.10
C ASN A 217 12.87 -25.00 4.06
N GLN A 218 11.86 -25.21 3.21
CA GLN A 218 11.21 -26.51 3.07
C GLN A 218 11.95 -27.38 2.06
N SER A 219 11.89 -28.71 2.27
CA SER A 219 12.54 -29.66 1.39
C SER A 219 11.88 -29.75 0.01
N ARG A 220 12.69 -29.71 -1.04
CA ARG A 220 12.32 -29.82 -2.46
C ARG A 220 13.33 -30.75 -3.15
N ILE A 221 13.13 -32.07 -2.99
CA ILE A 221 14.03 -33.10 -3.55
C ILE A 221 14.08 -33.02 -5.07
N ASP A 222 12.97 -32.70 -5.72
CA ASP A 222 12.90 -32.48 -7.17
C ASP A 222 13.83 -31.35 -7.66
N VAL A 223 14.03 -30.31 -6.86
CA VAL A 223 14.97 -29.20 -7.17
C VAL A 223 16.41 -29.69 -6.98
N LEU A 224 16.69 -30.47 -5.93
CA LEU A 224 17.99 -31.07 -5.72
C LEU A 224 18.34 -32.02 -6.89
N GLU A 225 17.41 -32.86 -7.32
CA GLU A 225 17.57 -33.78 -8.47
C GLU A 225 17.77 -33.03 -9.79
N ALA A 226 17.25 -31.83 -9.90
CA ALA A 226 17.48 -30.92 -11.03
C ALA A 226 18.88 -30.27 -11.01
N GLY A 227 19.74 -30.59 -10.04
CA GLY A 227 21.14 -30.18 -9.98
C GLY A 227 21.41 -28.95 -9.10
N TYR A 228 20.45 -28.49 -8.32
CA TYR A 228 20.69 -27.45 -7.33
C TYR A 228 21.37 -28.02 -6.08
N PRO A 229 22.26 -27.26 -5.39
CA PRO A 229 23.14 -27.81 -4.37
C PRO A 229 22.47 -28.12 -3.03
N THR A 230 21.18 -27.81 -2.86
CA THR A 230 20.42 -28.06 -1.62
C THR A 230 18.93 -28.25 -1.93
N ASP A 231 18.27 -29.05 -1.08
CA ASP A 231 16.83 -29.26 -1.12
C ASP A 231 16.05 -28.24 -0.26
N LYS A 232 16.73 -27.47 0.62
CA LYS A 232 16.11 -26.51 1.54
C LYS A 232 15.78 -25.17 0.88
N VAL A 233 15.07 -25.25 -0.22
CA VAL A 233 14.75 -24.14 -1.12
C VAL A 233 13.25 -23.92 -1.32
N GLY A 234 12.42 -24.81 -0.79
CA GLY A 234 10.97 -24.73 -0.91
C GLY A 234 10.35 -23.72 0.04
N PHE A 235 9.25 -23.14 -0.39
CA PHE A 235 8.36 -22.36 0.45
C PHE A 235 6.92 -22.76 0.21
N SER A 236 6.13 -22.78 1.26
CA SER A 236 4.67 -22.83 1.18
C SER A 236 4.06 -22.19 2.41
N ASP A 237 2.96 -21.52 2.21
CA ASP A 237 2.19 -20.93 3.31
C ASP A 237 0.74 -20.72 2.90
N THR A 238 -0.12 -20.62 3.91
CA THR A 238 -1.53 -20.24 3.74
C THR A 238 -1.81 -19.04 4.61
N CYS A 239 -1.92 -17.87 3.98
CA CYS A 239 -2.17 -16.64 4.71
C CYS A 239 -3.62 -16.15 4.57
N PRO A 240 -4.17 -15.51 5.60
CA PRO A 240 -5.42 -14.78 5.49
C PRO A 240 -5.28 -13.61 4.53
N VAL A 241 -6.22 -13.46 3.59
CA VAL A 241 -6.25 -12.34 2.67
C VAL A 241 -7.66 -11.75 2.60
N ALA A 242 -7.80 -10.48 2.99
CA ALA A 242 -9.05 -9.77 2.90
C ALA A 242 -9.19 -9.11 1.51
N LEU A 243 -9.31 -9.94 0.46
CA LEU A 243 -9.47 -9.47 -0.92
C LEU A 243 -10.96 -9.33 -1.27
N ALA A 244 -11.33 -8.26 -1.97
CA ALA A 244 -12.65 -8.13 -2.57
C ALA A 244 -12.80 -9.11 -3.75
N ASP A 245 -14.02 -9.35 -4.20
CA ASP A 245 -14.27 -10.17 -5.39
C ASP A 245 -13.50 -9.63 -6.60
N GLY A 246 -12.93 -10.55 -7.35
CA GLY A 246 -12.16 -10.20 -8.53
C GLY A 246 -11.01 -11.14 -8.83
N THR A 247 -10.35 -10.87 -9.95
CA THR A 247 -9.15 -11.59 -10.37
C THR A 247 -7.92 -10.80 -10.00
N TYR A 248 -6.96 -11.46 -9.36
CA TYR A 248 -5.70 -10.90 -8.87
C TYR A 248 -4.53 -11.65 -9.47
N ASN A 249 -3.45 -10.93 -9.72
CA ASN A 249 -2.16 -11.52 -10.00
C ASN A 249 -1.40 -11.77 -8.70
N VAL A 250 -0.68 -12.88 -8.66
CA VAL A 250 0.20 -13.28 -7.54
C VAL A 250 1.60 -13.49 -8.09
N GLU A 251 2.56 -12.83 -7.49
CA GLU A 251 3.98 -12.91 -7.82
C GLU A 251 4.79 -13.16 -6.55
N ALA A 252 5.94 -13.82 -6.71
CA ALA A 252 6.89 -14.04 -5.63
C ALA A 252 8.23 -13.37 -5.96
N TYR A 253 8.89 -12.84 -4.94
CA TYR A 253 10.17 -12.13 -5.06
C TYR A 253 11.11 -12.56 -3.95
N VAL A 254 12.41 -12.62 -4.24
CA VAL A 254 13.50 -12.73 -3.26
C VAL A 254 14.51 -11.65 -3.57
N ASP A 255 14.92 -10.88 -2.57
CA ASP A 255 15.85 -9.73 -2.73
C ASP A 255 15.48 -8.83 -3.93
N ASN A 256 14.17 -8.62 -4.12
CA ASN A 256 13.58 -7.86 -5.24
C ASN A 256 13.74 -8.48 -6.64
N VAL A 257 14.28 -9.70 -6.74
CA VAL A 257 14.24 -10.48 -7.97
C VAL A 257 12.91 -11.22 -8.02
N LYS A 258 12.13 -10.97 -9.08
CA LYS A 258 10.89 -11.69 -9.32
C LYS A 258 11.22 -13.14 -9.68
N LEU A 259 10.60 -14.09 -8.97
CA LEU A 259 10.66 -15.51 -9.33
C LEU A 259 9.84 -15.75 -10.60
N THR A 260 10.19 -16.81 -11.30
CA THR A 260 9.48 -17.21 -12.51
C THR A 260 8.02 -17.53 -12.19
N ASN A 261 7.15 -17.23 -13.12
CA ASN A 261 5.70 -17.32 -13.09
C ASN A 261 5.01 -16.20 -12.29
N THR A 262 3.97 -15.68 -12.93
CA THR A 262 2.87 -14.94 -12.32
C THR A 262 1.68 -15.87 -12.32
N LYS A 263 1.02 -16.03 -11.20
CA LYS A 263 -0.22 -16.80 -11.08
C LYS A 263 -1.42 -15.86 -11.01
N GLN A 264 -2.58 -16.35 -11.41
CA GLN A 264 -3.84 -15.65 -11.21
C GLN A 264 -4.71 -16.42 -10.23
N ILE A 265 -5.37 -15.67 -9.35
CA ILE A 265 -6.40 -16.18 -8.47
C ILE A 265 -7.70 -15.41 -8.71
N THR A 266 -8.82 -16.09 -8.62
CA THR A 266 -10.13 -15.46 -8.62
C THR A 266 -10.73 -15.61 -7.24
N VAL A 267 -10.97 -14.48 -6.59
CA VAL A 267 -11.72 -14.40 -5.33
C VAL A 267 -13.18 -14.28 -5.71
N LYS A 268 -13.94 -15.28 -5.33
CA LYS A 268 -15.41 -15.23 -5.32
C LYS A 268 -15.80 -15.46 -3.87
N ARG A 269 -16.17 -14.42 -3.19
CA ARG A 269 -16.89 -14.57 -1.94
C ARG A 269 -18.23 -15.15 -2.31
N GLU A 270 -18.36 -16.48 -2.29
CA GLU A 270 -19.70 -17.00 -2.20
C GLU A 270 -20.31 -16.29 -0.99
N LEU A 271 -21.34 -15.50 -1.24
CA LEU A 271 -22.33 -15.13 -0.24
C LEU A 271 -23.04 -16.44 0.19
N ALA A 272 -22.20 -17.39 0.65
CA ALA A 272 -22.59 -18.75 0.92
C ALA A 272 -23.43 -18.73 2.17
N ARG A 273 -24.68 -18.84 1.95
CA ARG A 273 -25.83 -19.12 2.80
C ARG A 273 -26.93 -18.06 2.76
N TYR A 274 -26.65 -16.86 2.29
CA TYR A 274 -27.69 -15.85 2.14
C TYR A 274 -27.67 -15.40 0.70
N SER A 275 -28.43 -16.12 -0.17
CA SER A 275 -28.67 -15.64 -1.52
C SER A 275 -29.27 -14.23 -1.41
N TYR A 276 -28.88 -13.34 -2.27
CA TYR A 276 -29.52 -12.02 -2.42
C TYR A 276 -31.04 -12.11 -2.49
N ALA A 277 -31.57 -13.25 -2.96
CA ALA A 277 -32.98 -13.58 -3.00
C ALA A 277 -33.63 -13.80 -1.61
N SER A 278 -32.83 -14.10 -0.56
CA SER A 278 -33.31 -14.29 0.80
C SER A 278 -33.43 -12.99 1.58
N TYR A 279 -32.84 -11.91 1.09
CA TYR A 279 -32.88 -10.57 1.70
C TYR A 279 -33.21 -9.55 0.61
N PRO A 280 -34.50 -9.45 0.23
CA PRO A 280 -34.91 -8.43 -0.73
C PRO A 280 -34.55 -7.05 -0.14
N SER A 281 -33.75 -6.28 -0.87
CA SER A 281 -33.50 -4.88 -0.56
C SER A 281 -34.78 -4.11 -0.87
N THR A 282 -35.69 -4.04 0.09
CA THR A 282 -36.70 -3.00 0.03
C THR A 282 -36.06 -1.69 0.44
N SER A 283 -36.55 -0.56 -0.04
CA SER A 283 -36.03 0.78 0.25
C SER A 283 -35.94 1.11 1.76
N ASN A 284 -36.46 0.25 2.62
CA ASN A 284 -36.50 0.38 4.07
C ASN A 284 -35.62 -0.63 4.82
N ASP A 285 -34.90 -1.51 4.13
CA ASP A 285 -34.00 -2.45 4.78
C ASP A 285 -32.66 -1.78 5.09
N TYR A 286 -32.13 -2.06 6.26
CA TYR A 286 -30.78 -1.64 6.63
C TYR A 286 -30.12 -2.68 7.53
N TYR A 287 -28.80 -2.70 7.48
CA TYR A 287 -27.94 -3.59 8.24
C TYR A 287 -27.09 -2.77 9.18
N ARG A 288 -26.83 -3.28 10.37
CA ARG A 288 -26.04 -2.61 11.41
C ARG A 288 -24.87 -3.48 11.81
N ILE A 289 -23.74 -2.86 12.04
CA ILE A 289 -22.53 -3.53 12.52
C ILE A 289 -22.27 -3.07 13.94
N ARG A 290 -22.42 -3.98 14.89
CA ARG A 290 -22.33 -3.70 16.32
C ARG A 290 -21.73 -4.89 17.07
N THR A 291 -21.23 -4.68 18.30
CA THR A 291 -20.82 -5.77 19.20
C THR A 291 -22.03 -6.52 19.78
N SER A 292 -23.20 -5.88 19.83
CA SER A 292 -24.50 -6.50 20.06
C SER A 292 -25.58 -5.61 19.46
N PHE A 293 -26.77 -6.16 19.16
CA PHE A 293 -27.84 -5.38 18.52
C PHE A 293 -28.26 -4.16 19.33
N HIS A 294 -28.31 -4.28 20.64
CA HIS A 294 -28.75 -3.20 21.57
C HIS A 294 -27.63 -2.19 21.89
N ASN A 295 -26.38 -2.46 21.50
CA ASN A 295 -25.26 -1.56 21.79
C ASN A 295 -25.11 -0.51 20.70
N GLU A 296 -25.90 0.55 20.74
CA GLU A 296 -25.85 1.64 19.76
C GLU A 296 -24.51 2.40 19.75
N LYS A 297 -23.85 2.49 20.90
CA LYS A 297 -22.54 3.14 21.03
C LYS A 297 -21.43 2.40 20.29
N SER A 298 -21.59 1.11 20.02
CA SER A 298 -20.62 0.32 19.26
C SER A 298 -20.84 0.36 17.75
N SER A 299 -21.90 1.02 17.26
CA SER A 299 -22.27 0.97 15.85
C SER A 299 -21.15 1.50 14.93
N LYS A 300 -20.82 0.72 13.91
CA LYS A 300 -19.92 1.10 12.80
C LYS A 300 -20.69 1.63 11.59
N GLY A 301 -21.98 1.81 11.71
CA GLY A 301 -22.82 2.37 10.67
C GLY A 301 -24.11 1.61 10.45
N SER A 302 -24.97 2.20 9.66
CA SER A 302 -26.19 1.57 9.12
C SER A 302 -26.05 1.56 7.59
N PHE A 303 -26.27 0.40 6.98
CA PHE A 303 -26.03 0.19 5.56
C PHE A 303 -27.33 -0.29 4.91
N HIS A 304 -27.70 0.31 3.77
CA HIS A 304 -28.84 -0.14 2.96
C HIS A 304 -28.51 -1.31 2.05
N SER A 305 -27.27 -1.77 2.06
CA SER A 305 -26.80 -2.92 1.30
C SER A 305 -26.08 -3.89 2.21
N PHE A 306 -26.49 -5.17 2.14
CA PHE A 306 -25.78 -6.23 2.88
C PHE A 306 -24.31 -6.34 2.47
N ALA A 307 -23.99 -6.14 1.19
CA ALA A 307 -22.61 -6.17 0.73
C ALA A 307 -21.73 -5.10 1.39
N LEU A 308 -22.23 -3.86 1.54
CA LEU A 308 -21.53 -2.79 2.25
C LEU A 308 -21.39 -3.08 3.74
N ALA A 309 -22.42 -3.63 4.36
CA ALA A 309 -22.36 -4.04 5.76
C ALA A 309 -21.35 -5.17 5.96
N PHE A 310 -21.30 -6.14 5.05
CA PHE A 310 -20.34 -7.24 5.12
C PHE A 310 -18.89 -6.77 4.97
N ASP A 311 -18.63 -5.83 4.08
CA ASP A 311 -17.30 -5.24 3.93
C ASP A 311 -16.84 -4.50 5.20
N GLU A 312 -17.72 -3.74 5.82
CA GLU A 312 -17.39 -3.06 7.09
C GLU A 312 -17.24 -4.04 8.26
N TRP A 313 -18.05 -5.07 8.30
CA TRP A 313 -17.92 -6.16 9.28
C TRP A 313 -16.56 -6.86 9.13
N GLY A 314 -16.16 -7.18 7.91
CA GLY A 314 -14.87 -7.81 7.64
C GLY A 314 -13.67 -7.05 8.24
N ARG A 315 -13.78 -5.72 8.34
CA ARG A 315 -12.77 -4.86 8.98
C ARG A 315 -12.81 -4.88 10.52
N ASN A 316 -13.90 -5.33 11.10
CA ASN A 316 -14.16 -5.21 12.54
C ASN A 316 -14.50 -6.54 13.23
N LYS A 317 -14.63 -7.65 12.51
CA LYS A 317 -15.02 -8.96 13.06
C LYS A 317 -14.11 -9.44 14.20
N ASP A 318 -12.80 -9.24 14.07
CA ASP A 318 -11.82 -9.63 15.09
C ASP A 318 -11.91 -8.81 16.38
N LYS A 319 -12.75 -7.76 16.38
CA LYS A 319 -13.08 -6.92 17.54
C LYS A 319 -14.43 -7.25 18.15
N GLY A 320 -15.02 -8.39 17.77
CA GLY A 320 -16.31 -8.85 18.27
C GLY A 320 -17.51 -8.11 17.68
N TYR A 321 -17.40 -7.55 16.47
CA TYR A 321 -18.52 -6.94 15.76
C TYR A 321 -19.26 -7.96 14.90
N HIS A 322 -20.57 -7.84 14.87
CA HIS A 322 -21.51 -8.67 14.15
C HIS A 322 -22.42 -7.84 13.24
N ILE A 323 -22.94 -8.48 12.18
CA ILE A 323 -23.95 -7.88 11.30
C ILE A 323 -25.34 -8.21 11.83
N TYR A 324 -26.18 -7.20 11.94
CA TYR A 324 -27.57 -7.35 12.33
C TYR A 324 -28.48 -6.76 11.26
N ASP A 325 -29.60 -7.44 10.96
CA ASP A 325 -30.69 -6.88 10.19
C ASP A 325 -31.52 -5.87 11.01
N LYS A 326 -32.51 -5.25 10.38
CA LYS A 326 -33.39 -4.28 11.04
C LYS A 326 -34.22 -4.87 12.20
N SER A 327 -34.46 -6.18 12.20
CA SER A 327 -35.18 -6.88 13.24
C SER A 327 -34.30 -7.28 14.42
N GLY A 328 -32.99 -7.09 14.32
CA GLY A 328 -32.02 -7.49 15.33
C GLY A 328 -31.50 -8.90 15.18
N ARG A 329 -31.79 -9.58 14.07
CA ARG A 329 -31.27 -10.92 13.81
C ARG A 329 -29.81 -10.79 13.36
N GLN A 330 -28.91 -11.55 14.00
CA GLN A 330 -27.51 -11.66 13.60
C GLN A 330 -27.39 -12.48 12.32
N LEU A 331 -26.55 -12.01 11.39
CA LEU A 331 -26.44 -12.54 10.02
C LEU A 331 -25.08 -13.14 9.69
N ASP A 332 -24.05 -12.91 10.50
CA ASP A 332 -22.67 -13.39 10.32
C ASP A 332 -22.35 -14.66 11.09
#